data_d9b21b8aa6728aafc3d346d6a9a456a3
#
_entry.id   d9b21b8aa6728aafc3d346d6a9a456a3
#
_cell.length_a   1.000
_cell.length_b   1.000
_cell.length_c   1.000
_cell.angle_alpha   90.00
_cell.angle_beta   90.00
_cell.angle_gamma   90.00
#
_symmetry.space_group_name_H-M   'P 1'
#
loop_
_entity.id
_entity.type
_entity.pdbx_description
1 polymer ?
#
loop_
_entity_poly.entity_id
_entity_poly.type
_entity_poly.pdbx_seq_one_letter_code
_entity_poly.pdbx_strand_id
1 'polypeptide(L)'
;MKTVTRALALVLALTLLLAMSATVFAADDTYTITISGDNVVAGHIYEAYQIFKGDLAEKDSKTILSNIEWGSSVNGDALLTALKADATLGNDFKDCTTAAQVADVLATYGSDAGKTQQFAKLAGANLNATVAGTSTWNESGKNYSISSLAPGYYLVKDKDDSAPSSDAYTRYILQVVHNVTVNAKTDVPTVDKNIKEGDTSVKANNASIGDVINYEVKSAVPDMTGYTKYFFVLNDTMSKGLTFNNDVAVTIGDTTLDADKYTVAYNTDTATGITTIEIVIKDFINYTK
;
A
#
# COMPACT_ATOMS: atom_id res chain seq x y z
N MET A 1 -25.17 1.99 17.20
CA MET A 1 -23.82 1.38 17.29
C MET A 1 -23.70 0.39 16.14
N LYS A 2 -23.04 0.78 15.06
CA LYS A 2 -22.72 -0.12 13.94
C LYS A 2 -21.20 -0.26 13.93
N THR A 3 -20.75 -1.43 14.35
CA THR A 3 -19.36 -1.86 14.27
C THR A 3 -18.96 -1.95 12.80
N VAL A 4 -18.08 -1.06 12.38
CA VAL A 4 -17.42 -1.16 11.08
C VAL A 4 -16.37 -2.25 11.21
N THR A 5 -16.70 -3.43 10.74
CA THR A 5 -15.77 -4.55 10.62
C THR A 5 -14.79 -4.19 9.49
N ARG A 6 -13.56 -3.82 9.85
CA ARG A 6 -12.45 -3.68 8.91
C ARG A 6 -12.12 -5.06 8.37
N ALA A 7 -12.62 -5.38 7.20
CA ALA A 7 -12.24 -6.58 6.47
C ALA A 7 -10.88 -6.33 5.81
N LEU A 8 -9.81 -6.59 6.55
CA LEU A 8 -8.48 -6.79 5.98
C LEU A 8 -8.48 -8.20 5.40
N ALA A 9 -8.93 -8.35 4.16
CA ALA A 9 -8.91 -9.64 3.48
C ALA A 9 -7.52 -9.92 2.92
N LEU A 10 -6.59 -10.28 3.81
CA LEU A 10 -5.37 -10.97 3.42
C LEU A 10 -5.67 -12.46 3.55
N VAL A 11 -6.20 -13.09 2.50
CA VAL A 11 -6.39 -14.53 2.48
C VAL A 11 -5.07 -15.16 2.08
N LEU A 12 -4.19 -15.37 3.06
CA LEU A 12 -3.06 -16.27 2.94
C LEU A 12 -3.47 -17.60 3.60
N ALA A 13 -4.17 -18.45 2.87
CA ALA A 13 -4.39 -19.84 3.30
C ALA A 13 -3.32 -20.71 2.65
N LEU A 14 -2.21 -20.91 3.35
CA LEU A 14 -1.19 -21.86 2.95
C LEU A 14 -1.28 -23.09 3.86
N THR A 15 -1.65 -24.21 3.31
CA THR A 15 -1.46 -25.52 3.93
C THR A 15 -0.42 -26.28 3.13
N LEU A 16 0.80 -26.32 3.63
CA LEU A 16 1.83 -27.21 3.13
C LEU A 16 1.83 -28.52 3.89
N LEU A 17 1.81 -29.61 3.19
CA LEU A 17 2.12 -30.92 3.75
C LEU A 17 2.82 -31.82 2.72
N LEU A 18 3.84 -32.51 3.22
CA LEU A 18 4.69 -33.44 2.51
C LEU A 18 3.93 -34.56 1.75
N ALA A 19 4.44 -34.80 0.57
CA ALA A 19 4.39 -35.99 -0.27
C ALA A 19 3.44 -37.15 0.11
N MET A 20 2.28 -37.19 -0.56
CA MET A 20 1.62 -38.43 -0.93
C MET A 20 0.89 -38.17 -2.26
N SER A 21 1.12 -39.04 -3.26
CA SER A 21 0.49 -39.11 -4.59
C SER A 21 -0.57 -38.05 -4.89
N ALA A 22 -0.15 -36.84 -5.27
CA ALA A 22 -1.01 -35.83 -5.85
C ALA A 22 -1.14 -36.12 -7.36
N THR A 23 -2.34 -36.04 -7.89
CA THR A 23 -2.54 -35.97 -9.33
C THR A 23 -2.03 -34.61 -9.79
N VAL A 24 -0.98 -34.59 -10.58
CA VAL A 24 -0.44 -33.36 -11.19
C VAL A 24 -1.35 -33.01 -12.37
N PHE A 25 -1.87 -31.80 -12.38
CA PHE A 25 -2.63 -31.27 -13.53
C PHE A 25 -1.66 -30.74 -14.59
N ALA A 26 -2.08 -30.83 -15.86
CA ALA A 26 -1.26 -30.38 -16.98
C ALA A 26 -1.09 -28.83 -16.91
N ALA A 27 0.08 -28.37 -17.33
CA ALA A 27 0.62 -27.01 -17.09
C ALA A 27 0.01 -25.89 -17.98
N ASP A 28 -1.21 -26.04 -18.49
CA ASP A 28 -1.81 -25.05 -19.41
C ASP A 28 -2.86 -24.13 -18.77
N ASP A 29 -3.13 -24.29 -17.47
CA ASP A 29 -4.09 -23.42 -16.79
C ASP A 29 -3.47 -22.05 -16.50
N THR A 30 -4.13 -21.03 -17.02
CA THR A 30 -3.77 -19.64 -16.72
C THR A 30 -4.89 -18.94 -15.96
N TYR A 31 -4.51 -18.03 -15.08
CA TYR A 31 -5.42 -17.36 -14.18
C TYR A 31 -5.34 -15.84 -14.32
N THR A 32 -6.35 -15.20 -13.77
CA THR A 32 -6.48 -13.74 -13.77
C THR A 32 -6.51 -13.20 -12.34
N ILE A 33 -5.74 -12.16 -12.09
CA ILE A 33 -5.88 -11.31 -10.91
C ILE A 33 -6.75 -10.12 -11.32
N THR A 34 -7.86 -9.92 -10.60
CA THR A 34 -8.72 -8.74 -10.74
C THR A 34 -8.50 -7.82 -9.55
N ILE A 35 -8.21 -6.54 -9.81
CA ILE A 35 -8.07 -5.50 -8.80
C ILE A 35 -9.29 -4.59 -8.91
N SER A 36 -10.11 -4.56 -7.86
CA SER A 36 -11.38 -3.84 -7.81
C SER A 36 -11.53 -3.09 -6.48
N GLY A 37 -12.62 -2.35 -6.31
CA GLY A 37 -12.93 -1.62 -5.09
C GLY A 37 -13.78 -0.39 -5.36
N ASP A 38 -14.37 0.21 -4.32
CA ASP A 38 -15.34 1.30 -4.45
C ASP A 38 -14.76 2.60 -5.04
N ASN A 39 -13.44 2.81 -4.90
CA ASN A 39 -12.75 4.03 -5.34
C ASN A 39 -11.64 3.76 -6.35
N VAL A 40 -11.71 2.65 -7.09
CA VAL A 40 -10.71 2.35 -8.12
C VAL A 40 -10.94 3.24 -9.33
N VAL A 41 -9.91 3.98 -9.72
CA VAL A 41 -9.91 4.90 -10.86
C VAL A 41 -8.95 4.45 -11.95
N ALA A 42 -9.16 4.93 -13.17
CA ALA A 42 -8.22 4.73 -14.27
C ALA A 42 -6.91 5.50 -14.04
N GLY A 43 -5.81 5.02 -14.63
CA GLY A 43 -4.50 5.70 -14.58
C GLY A 43 -3.40 4.88 -13.94
N HIS A 44 -3.74 3.87 -13.13
CA HIS A 44 -2.75 2.92 -12.60
C HIS A 44 -2.26 1.93 -13.67
N ILE A 45 -1.04 1.49 -13.51
CA ILE A 45 -0.48 0.33 -14.21
C ILE A 45 0.01 -0.63 -13.14
N TYR A 46 -0.73 -1.73 -12.92
CA TYR A 46 -0.29 -2.78 -12.00
C TYR A 46 0.55 -3.80 -12.75
N GLU A 47 1.63 -4.24 -12.12
CA GLU A 47 2.51 -5.29 -12.63
C GLU A 47 2.53 -6.46 -11.66
N ALA A 48 2.44 -7.68 -12.18
CA ALA A 48 2.56 -8.91 -11.43
C ALA A 48 3.96 -9.51 -11.63
N TYR A 49 4.61 -9.86 -10.53
CA TYR A 49 5.95 -10.44 -10.48
C TYR A 49 5.87 -11.81 -9.81
N GLN A 50 6.22 -12.86 -10.52
CA GLN A 50 6.18 -14.23 -9.99
C GLN A 50 7.34 -14.45 -8.99
N ILE A 51 7.02 -14.55 -7.71
CA ILE A 51 7.99 -14.78 -6.64
C ILE A 51 8.26 -16.27 -6.45
N PHE A 52 7.19 -17.09 -6.48
CA PHE A 52 7.29 -18.54 -6.49
C PHE A 52 6.47 -19.10 -7.65
N LYS A 53 7.01 -20.11 -8.31
CA LYS A 53 6.31 -21.00 -9.25
C LYS A 53 6.16 -22.38 -8.63
N GLY A 54 5.28 -23.19 -9.18
CA GLY A 54 5.07 -24.57 -8.76
C GLY A 54 3.98 -25.24 -9.59
N ASP A 55 3.70 -26.48 -9.25
CA ASP A 55 2.68 -27.30 -9.90
C ASP A 55 1.38 -27.26 -9.10
N LEU A 56 0.24 -27.29 -9.79
CA LEU A 56 -1.04 -27.47 -9.13
C LEU A 56 -1.17 -28.91 -8.60
N ALA A 57 -1.68 -29.04 -7.39
CA ALA A 57 -2.01 -30.31 -6.78
C ALA A 57 -3.32 -30.17 -5.99
N GLU A 58 -4.03 -31.30 -5.78
CA GLU A 58 -5.18 -31.33 -4.89
C GLU A 58 -4.80 -31.92 -3.53
N LYS A 59 -5.23 -31.27 -2.45
CA LYS A 59 -5.13 -31.77 -1.11
C LYS A 59 -6.38 -31.40 -0.31
N ASP A 60 -7.00 -32.39 0.33
CA ASP A 60 -8.21 -32.18 1.14
C ASP A 60 -9.31 -31.42 0.35
N SER A 61 -9.48 -31.75 -0.94
CA SER A 61 -10.38 -31.07 -1.88
C SER A 61 -10.09 -29.58 -2.09
N LYS A 62 -8.84 -29.16 -1.88
CA LYS A 62 -8.36 -27.81 -2.16
C LYS A 62 -7.22 -27.86 -3.17
N THR A 63 -7.26 -26.96 -4.14
CA THR A 63 -6.12 -26.74 -5.04
C THR A 63 -5.01 -26.02 -4.30
N ILE A 64 -3.82 -26.59 -4.32
CA ILE A 64 -2.61 -26.05 -3.69
C ILE A 64 -1.48 -25.93 -4.72
N LEU A 65 -0.47 -25.12 -4.40
CA LEU A 65 0.79 -25.10 -5.14
C LEU A 65 1.77 -26.09 -4.48
N SER A 66 2.35 -26.96 -5.28
CA SER A 66 3.37 -27.96 -4.89
C SER A 66 4.65 -27.76 -5.70
N ASN A 67 5.71 -28.49 -5.38
CA ASN A 67 7.00 -28.39 -6.07
C ASN A 67 7.49 -26.93 -6.21
N ILE A 68 7.41 -26.17 -5.10
CA ILE A 68 7.67 -24.74 -5.12
C ILE A 68 9.15 -24.46 -5.39
N GLU A 69 9.38 -23.64 -6.42
CA GLU A 69 10.67 -23.09 -6.81
C GLU A 69 10.59 -21.55 -6.87
N TRP A 70 11.75 -20.89 -6.96
CA TRP A 70 11.78 -19.45 -7.22
C TRP A 70 11.14 -19.12 -8.57
N GLY A 71 10.30 -18.11 -8.58
CA GLY A 71 9.67 -17.59 -9.79
C GLY A 71 10.63 -16.86 -10.71
N SER A 72 10.18 -16.58 -11.91
CA SER A 72 10.99 -15.94 -12.96
C SER A 72 11.26 -14.45 -12.71
N SER A 73 10.51 -13.81 -11.80
CA SER A 73 10.56 -12.37 -11.59
C SER A 73 11.40 -11.93 -10.39
N VAL A 74 12.04 -12.87 -9.70
CA VAL A 74 12.80 -12.59 -8.45
C VAL A 74 14.21 -13.15 -8.53
N ASN A 75 15.16 -12.44 -7.91
CA ASN A 75 16.46 -12.99 -7.57
C ASN A 75 16.33 -13.75 -6.24
N GLY A 76 16.06 -15.05 -6.31
CA GLY A 76 15.74 -15.87 -5.14
C GLY A 76 16.86 -15.93 -4.10
N ASP A 77 18.11 -16.01 -4.53
CA ASP A 77 19.27 -16.06 -3.62
C ASP A 77 19.46 -14.72 -2.89
N ALA A 78 19.28 -13.61 -3.60
CA ALA A 78 19.35 -12.29 -3.01
C ALA A 78 18.18 -12.07 -2.02
N LEU A 79 16.96 -12.49 -2.39
CA LEU A 79 15.80 -12.42 -1.50
C LEU A 79 16.00 -13.25 -0.24
N LEU A 80 16.47 -14.49 -0.37
CA LEU A 80 16.75 -15.37 0.78
C LEU A 80 17.80 -14.75 1.72
N THR A 81 18.84 -14.15 1.15
CA THR A 81 19.87 -13.44 1.93
C THR A 81 19.26 -12.23 2.67
N ALA A 82 18.44 -11.44 2.00
CA ALA A 82 17.76 -10.29 2.59
C ALA A 82 16.78 -10.69 3.69
N LEU A 83 16.01 -11.77 3.51
CA LEU A 83 15.09 -12.31 4.51
C LEU A 83 15.82 -12.72 5.78
N LYS A 84 16.95 -13.44 5.65
CA LYS A 84 17.77 -13.86 6.81
C LYS A 84 18.40 -12.69 7.57
N ALA A 85 18.72 -11.61 6.88
CA ALA A 85 19.34 -10.42 7.47
C ALA A 85 18.32 -9.44 8.07
N ASP A 86 17.02 -9.61 7.79
CA ASP A 86 15.97 -8.68 8.24
C ASP A 86 15.76 -8.76 9.75
N ALA A 87 15.67 -7.60 10.40
CA ALA A 87 15.52 -7.52 11.85
C ALA A 87 14.21 -8.12 12.38
N THR A 88 13.15 -8.09 11.57
CA THR A 88 11.82 -8.59 11.94
C THR A 88 11.62 -10.05 11.55
N LEU A 89 12.07 -10.41 10.34
CA LEU A 89 11.80 -11.73 9.74
C LEU A 89 12.97 -12.71 9.86
N GLY A 90 14.20 -12.23 10.11
CA GLY A 90 15.41 -13.03 9.97
C GLY A 90 15.41 -14.31 10.80
N ASN A 91 14.84 -14.27 12.01
CA ASN A 91 14.76 -15.45 12.85
C ASN A 91 13.85 -16.54 12.27
N ASP A 92 12.79 -16.15 11.55
CA ASP A 92 11.84 -17.09 10.94
C ASP A 92 12.46 -17.81 9.73
N PHE A 93 13.35 -17.12 8.99
CA PHE A 93 13.96 -17.62 7.75
C PHE A 93 15.40 -18.15 7.90
N LYS A 94 15.99 -18.09 9.10
CA LYS A 94 17.42 -18.41 9.35
C LYS A 94 17.85 -19.76 8.80
N ASP A 95 16.98 -20.76 8.90
CA ASP A 95 17.26 -22.15 8.52
C ASP A 95 16.80 -22.50 7.09
N CYS A 96 16.13 -21.57 6.40
CA CYS A 96 15.68 -21.78 5.02
C CYS A 96 16.86 -21.81 4.05
N THR A 97 16.84 -22.75 3.10
CA THR A 97 17.83 -22.89 2.03
C THR A 97 17.17 -22.99 0.64
N THR A 98 15.86 -23.19 0.58
CA THR A 98 15.10 -23.37 -0.67
C THR A 98 13.87 -22.47 -0.72
N ALA A 99 13.35 -22.23 -1.92
CA ALA A 99 12.11 -21.51 -2.14
C ALA A 99 10.92 -22.16 -1.41
N ALA A 100 10.86 -23.49 -1.41
CA ALA A 100 9.80 -24.24 -0.72
C ALA A 100 9.80 -23.96 0.79
N GLN A 101 10.96 -23.98 1.43
CA GLN A 101 11.07 -23.67 2.86
C GLN A 101 10.68 -22.21 3.17
N VAL A 102 11.02 -21.27 2.29
CA VAL A 102 10.59 -19.88 2.44
C VAL A 102 9.07 -19.77 2.30
N ALA A 103 8.48 -20.47 1.34
CA ALA A 103 7.03 -20.52 1.18
C ALA A 103 6.33 -21.16 2.38
N ASP A 104 6.93 -22.19 2.99
CA ASP A 104 6.44 -22.83 4.23
C ASP A 104 6.37 -21.84 5.40
N VAL A 105 7.43 -21.09 5.60
CA VAL A 105 7.46 -20.05 6.65
C VAL A 105 6.41 -18.98 6.36
N LEU A 106 6.34 -18.48 5.14
CA LEU A 106 5.36 -17.46 4.74
C LEU A 106 3.92 -17.93 5.01
N ALA A 107 3.67 -19.22 4.83
CA ALA A 107 2.39 -19.85 5.15
C ALA A 107 1.99 -19.74 6.62
N THR A 108 2.95 -19.77 7.51
CA THR A 108 2.67 -19.66 8.96
C THR A 108 2.22 -18.27 9.36
N TYR A 109 2.45 -17.26 8.53
CA TYR A 109 2.08 -15.88 8.86
C TYR A 109 0.56 -15.65 8.84
N GLY A 110 -0.19 -16.41 8.04
CA GLY A 110 -1.65 -16.36 8.03
C GLY A 110 -2.18 -14.93 7.89
N SER A 111 -2.81 -14.43 8.95
CA SER A 111 -3.36 -13.07 9.01
C SER A 111 -2.40 -12.02 9.56
N ASP A 112 -1.12 -12.36 9.83
CA ASP A 112 -0.12 -11.39 10.29
C ASP A 112 0.24 -10.44 9.13
N ALA A 113 -0.50 -9.34 9.06
CA ALA A 113 -0.32 -8.34 8.02
C ALA A 113 1.07 -7.70 8.07
N GLY A 114 1.66 -7.52 9.26
CA GLY A 114 2.98 -6.89 9.43
C GLY A 114 4.10 -7.72 8.81
N LYS A 115 4.16 -9.01 9.15
CA LYS A 115 5.17 -9.92 8.59
C LYS A 115 5.00 -10.12 7.09
N THR A 116 3.76 -10.27 6.61
CA THR A 116 3.48 -10.43 5.19
C THR A 116 3.88 -9.19 4.38
N GLN A 117 3.65 -8.00 4.92
CA GLN A 117 4.03 -6.75 4.27
C GLN A 117 5.54 -6.55 4.27
N GLN A 118 6.24 -6.90 5.35
CA GLN A 118 7.70 -6.86 5.39
C GLN A 118 8.31 -7.84 4.37
N PHE A 119 7.74 -9.05 4.24
CA PHE A 119 8.11 -9.97 3.16
C PHE A 119 7.90 -9.36 1.78
N ALA A 120 6.73 -8.76 1.53
CA ALA A 120 6.43 -8.10 0.26
C ALA A 120 7.40 -6.96 -0.07
N LYS A 121 7.84 -6.22 0.94
CA LYS A 121 8.85 -5.17 0.80
C LYS A 121 10.20 -5.73 0.36
N LEU A 122 10.66 -6.79 1.03
CA LEU A 122 11.94 -7.44 0.69
C LEU A 122 11.88 -8.12 -0.68
N ALA A 123 10.77 -8.80 -1.00
CA ALA A 123 10.56 -9.38 -2.32
C ALA A 123 10.60 -8.29 -3.41
N GLY A 124 9.92 -7.17 -3.19
CA GLY A 124 9.92 -6.03 -4.10
C GLY A 124 11.30 -5.40 -4.33
N ALA A 125 12.18 -5.42 -3.32
CA ALA A 125 13.54 -4.92 -3.43
C ALA A 125 14.50 -5.89 -4.14
N ASN A 126 14.09 -7.15 -4.32
CA ASN A 126 14.87 -8.21 -4.95
C ASN A 126 14.25 -8.73 -6.26
N LEU A 127 13.38 -7.95 -6.89
CA LEU A 127 12.85 -8.27 -8.22
C LEU A 127 13.97 -8.14 -9.27
N ASN A 128 13.82 -8.95 -10.32
CA ASN A 128 14.55 -8.72 -11.58
C ASN A 128 13.62 -7.98 -12.58
N ALA A 129 14.10 -7.74 -13.80
CA ALA A 129 13.36 -6.99 -14.81
C ALA A 129 12.19 -7.76 -15.46
N THR A 130 11.96 -9.03 -15.07
CA THR A 130 10.94 -9.88 -15.70
C THR A 130 9.58 -9.63 -15.06
N VAL A 131 8.67 -9.01 -15.80
CA VAL A 131 7.26 -8.84 -15.41
C VAL A 131 6.47 -10.04 -15.92
N ALA A 132 5.73 -10.71 -15.07
CA ALA A 132 4.90 -11.86 -15.47
C ALA A 132 3.59 -11.42 -16.12
N GLY A 133 3.06 -10.27 -15.78
CA GLY A 133 1.85 -9.70 -16.39
C GLY A 133 1.66 -8.23 -16.02
N THR A 134 1.01 -7.50 -16.91
CA THR A 134 0.67 -6.08 -16.73
C THR A 134 -0.85 -5.91 -16.81
N SER A 135 -1.40 -5.02 -16.00
CA SER A 135 -2.84 -4.83 -15.92
C SER A 135 -3.43 -4.12 -17.13
N THR A 136 -4.68 -4.44 -17.41
CA THR A 136 -5.55 -3.73 -18.34
C THR A 136 -6.73 -3.15 -17.57
N TRP A 137 -7.05 -1.87 -17.81
CA TRP A 137 -8.22 -1.22 -17.25
C TRP A 137 -9.50 -1.64 -17.97
N ASN A 138 -10.54 -1.96 -17.20
CA ASN A 138 -11.89 -2.26 -17.68
C ASN A 138 -12.83 -1.11 -17.30
N GLU A 139 -13.19 -0.28 -18.26
CA GLU A 139 -14.04 0.89 -18.04
C GLU A 139 -15.45 0.52 -17.55
N SER A 140 -16.03 -0.57 -18.05
CA SER A 140 -17.37 -1.00 -17.66
C SER A 140 -17.41 -1.59 -16.25
N GLY A 141 -16.39 -2.37 -15.89
CA GLY A 141 -16.28 -3.03 -14.59
C GLY A 141 -15.61 -2.18 -13.51
N LYS A 142 -15.04 -1.01 -13.88
CA LYS A 142 -14.23 -0.17 -12.98
C LYS A 142 -13.21 -0.99 -12.19
N ASN A 143 -12.45 -1.81 -12.91
CA ASN A 143 -11.43 -2.68 -12.32
C ASN A 143 -10.24 -2.86 -13.26
N TYR A 144 -9.17 -3.40 -12.73
CA TYR A 144 -8.01 -3.84 -13.50
C TYR A 144 -7.95 -5.36 -13.55
N SER A 145 -7.46 -5.92 -14.64
CA SER A 145 -7.21 -7.34 -14.79
C SER A 145 -5.79 -7.60 -15.27
N ILE A 146 -5.11 -8.57 -14.64
CA ILE A 146 -3.83 -9.12 -15.08
C ILE A 146 -4.11 -10.58 -15.41
N SER A 147 -4.10 -10.90 -16.71
CA SER A 147 -4.51 -12.22 -17.23
C SER A 147 -3.32 -13.07 -17.64
N SER A 148 -3.59 -14.34 -17.96
CA SER A 148 -2.61 -15.31 -18.48
C SER A 148 -1.45 -15.60 -17.50
N LEU A 149 -1.73 -15.56 -16.21
CA LEU A 149 -0.75 -15.89 -15.19
C LEU A 149 -0.71 -17.39 -14.92
N ALA A 150 0.48 -17.99 -14.96
CA ALA A 150 0.68 -19.37 -14.54
C ALA A 150 0.40 -19.53 -13.03
N PRO A 151 0.16 -20.76 -12.52
CA PRO A 151 0.09 -20.99 -11.09
C PRO A 151 1.33 -20.48 -10.36
N GLY A 152 1.14 -19.85 -9.18
CA GLY A 152 2.28 -19.31 -8.44
C GLY A 152 1.90 -18.35 -7.32
N TYR A 153 2.93 -17.73 -6.73
CA TYR A 153 2.79 -16.58 -5.83
C TYR A 153 3.30 -15.34 -6.54
N TYR A 154 2.51 -14.29 -6.51
CA TYR A 154 2.80 -13.06 -7.20
C TYR A 154 2.86 -11.88 -6.24
N LEU A 155 3.91 -11.10 -6.36
CA LEU A 155 3.90 -9.72 -5.90
C LEU A 155 3.21 -8.89 -6.98
N VAL A 156 2.12 -8.25 -6.63
CA VAL A 156 1.45 -7.27 -7.48
C VAL A 156 1.69 -5.89 -6.91
N LYS A 157 2.19 -4.98 -7.71
CA LYS A 157 2.44 -3.60 -7.31
C LYS A 157 2.08 -2.62 -8.42
N ASP A 158 1.83 -1.37 -8.07
CA ASP A 158 1.86 -0.30 -9.05
C ASP A 158 3.24 -0.24 -9.69
N LYS A 159 3.27 -0.05 -11.00
CA LYS A 159 4.49 0.30 -11.71
C LYS A 159 4.97 1.63 -11.17
N ASP A 160 6.28 1.75 -10.95
CA ASP A 160 6.88 2.97 -10.45
C ASP A 160 6.50 4.15 -11.36
N ASP A 161 6.11 5.27 -10.76
CA ASP A 161 5.64 6.51 -11.42
C ASP A 161 4.34 6.38 -12.24
N SER A 162 3.59 5.28 -12.13
CA SER A 162 2.32 5.12 -12.85
C SER A 162 1.09 5.47 -12.01
N ALA A 163 1.19 5.47 -10.68
CA ALA A 163 0.06 5.83 -9.84
C ALA A 163 -0.27 7.32 -10.01
N PRO A 164 -1.56 7.70 -10.18
CA PRO A 164 -1.97 9.08 -10.12
C PRO A 164 -1.49 9.74 -8.82
N SER A 165 -1.09 11.00 -8.88
CA SER A 165 -0.55 11.72 -7.70
C SER A 165 -1.53 11.85 -6.53
N SER A 166 -2.82 11.57 -6.78
CA SER A 166 -3.90 11.57 -5.79
C SER A 166 -4.17 10.21 -5.15
N ASP A 167 -3.51 9.14 -5.64
CA ASP A 167 -3.86 7.78 -5.25
C ASP A 167 -2.74 7.06 -4.49
N ALA A 168 -3.15 6.08 -3.66
CA ALA A 168 -2.25 5.29 -2.87
C ALA A 168 -1.54 4.23 -3.71
N TYR A 169 -0.24 4.06 -3.48
CA TYR A 169 0.54 2.99 -4.07
C TYR A 169 0.10 1.63 -3.52
N THR A 170 -0.19 0.71 -4.42
CA THR A 170 -0.69 -0.62 -4.08
C THR A 170 0.42 -1.68 -4.16
N ARG A 171 0.47 -2.57 -3.18
CA ARG A 171 1.34 -3.75 -3.17
C ARG A 171 0.67 -4.92 -2.47
N TYR A 172 0.62 -6.08 -3.14
CA TYR A 172 0.06 -7.33 -2.60
C TYR A 172 1.00 -8.51 -2.87
N ILE A 173 0.96 -9.52 -1.98
CA ILE A 173 1.41 -10.88 -2.26
C ILE A 173 0.18 -11.77 -2.35
N LEU A 174 0.03 -12.49 -3.45
CA LEU A 174 -1.15 -13.29 -3.76
C LEU A 174 -0.73 -14.68 -4.22
N GLN A 175 -1.41 -15.71 -3.69
CA GLN A 175 -1.38 -17.04 -4.26
C GLN A 175 -2.39 -17.12 -5.43
N VAL A 176 -1.92 -17.54 -6.59
CA VAL A 176 -2.72 -17.67 -7.81
C VAL A 176 -2.74 -19.14 -8.23
N VAL A 177 -3.73 -19.86 -7.75
CA VAL A 177 -4.07 -21.25 -8.11
C VAL A 177 -5.49 -21.35 -8.69
N HIS A 178 -6.15 -20.22 -8.80
CA HIS A 178 -7.45 -19.94 -9.43
C HIS A 178 -7.53 -18.44 -9.72
N ASN A 179 -8.60 -17.98 -10.37
CA ASN A 179 -8.83 -16.54 -10.51
C ASN A 179 -9.00 -15.88 -9.15
N VAL A 180 -8.31 -14.76 -8.93
CA VAL A 180 -8.26 -14.04 -7.65
C VAL A 180 -8.79 -12.63 -7.85
N THR A 181 -9.63 -12.16 -6.93
CA THR A 181 -10.04 -10.75 -6.86
C THR A 181 -9.52 -10.13 -5.58
N VAL A 182 -8.91 -8.96 -5.69
CA VAL A 182 -8.39 -8.17 -4.55
C VAL A 182 -8.93 -6.76 -4.61
N ASN A 183 -9.07 -6.14 -3.45
CA ASN A 183 -9.45 -4.73 -3.37
C ASN A 183 -8.21 -3.85 -3.48
N ALA A 184 -8.27 -2.83 -4.34
CA ALA A 184 -7.24 -1.81 -4.40
C ALA A 184 -7.10 -1.10 -3.05
N LYS A 185 -5.89 -0.71 -2.71
CA LYS A 185 -5.66 0.17 -1.56
C LYS A 185 -5.92 1.60 -2.02
N THR A 186 -7.04 2.16 -1.59
CA THR A 186 -7.46 3.53 -1.90
C THR A 186 -7.44 4.42 -0.66
N ASP A 187 -6.57 4.11 0.30
CA ASP A 187 -6.48 4.87 1.55
C ASP A 187 -5.71 6.18 1.29
N VAL A 188 -6.42 7.14 0.69
CA VAL A 188 -5.93 8.49 0.47
C VAL A 188 -6.19 9.31 1.72
N PRO A 189 -5.23 10.05 2.25
CA PRO A 189 -5.47 10.96 3.36
C PRO A 189 -6.58 11.95 3.01
N THR A 190 -7.63 12.00 3.82
CA THR A 190 -8.69 13.01 3.69
C THR A 190 -8.29 14.26 4.44
N VAL A 191 -8.71 15.43 3.97
CA VAL A 191 -8.47 16.72 4.62
C VAL A 191 -9.79 17.27 5.14
N ASP A 192 -9.83 17.62 6.42
CA ASP A 192 -10.93 18.31 7.07
C ASP A 192 -10.47 19.63 7.66
N LYS A 193 -10.93 20.77 7.09
CA LYS A 193 -10.59 22.12 7.55
C LYS A 193 -11.75 22.70 8.35
N ASN A 194 -11.43 23.21 9.53
CA ASN A 194 -12.36 23.83 10.48
C ASN A 194 -11.82 25.14 11.00
N ILE A 195 -12.71 25.95 11.57
CA ILE A 195 -12.39 27.10 12.40
C ILE A 195 -12.43 26.65 13.85
N LYS A 196 -11.41 27.00 14.61
CA LYS A 196 -11.27 26.66 16.02
C LYS A 196 -11.81 27.79 16.88
N GLU A 197 -12.86 27.51 17.68
CA GLU A 197 -13.46 28.42 18.66
C GLU A 197 -13.33 27.81 20.06
N GLY A 198 -12.26 28.17 20.76
CA GLY A 198 -11.91 27.49 22.01
C GLY A 198 -11.70 26.00 21.79
N ASP A 199 -12.48 25.17 22.49
CA ASP A 199 -12.39 23.70 22.38
C ASP A 199 -13.29 23.12 21.27
N THR A 200 -14.06 23.95 20.56
CA THR A 200 -14.96 23.50 19.50
C THR A 200 -14.38 23.78 18.11
N SER A 201 -14.79 22.95 17.14
CA SER A 201 -14.45 23.13 15.74
C SER A 201 -15.73 23.33 14.93
N VAL A 202 -15.79 24.41 14.15
CA VAL A 202 -16.97 24.81 13.36
C VAL A 202 -16.60 24.99 11.88
N LYS A 203 -17.59 24.90 10.99
CA LYS A 203 -17.38 25.10 9.53
C LYS A 203 -17.51 26.56 9.11
N ALA A 204 -18.14 27.38 9.92
CA ALA A 204 -18.33 28.81 9.66
C ALA A 204 -18.48 29.57 10.98
N ASN A 205 -18.03 30.80 11.01
CA ASN A 205 -18.25 31.74 12.10
C ASN A 205 -18.48 33.17 11.57
N ASN A 206 -18.75 34.10 12.49
CA ASN A 206 -18.76 35.53 12.22
C ASN A 206 -17.49 36.14 12.80
N ALA A 207 -16.82 37.01 12.04
CA ALA A 207 -15.64 37.71 12.46
C ALA A 207 -15.68 39.17 12.03
N SER A 208 -15.07 40.05 12.80
CA SER A 208 -14.88 41.45 12.49
C SER A 208 -13.49 41.70 11.91
N ILE A 209 -13.32 42.85 11.26
CA ILE A 209 -11.99 43.27 10.79
C ILE A 209 -11.06 43.42 11.98
N GLY A 210 -9.92 42.72 11.90
CA GLY A 210 -8.91 42.71 12.96
C GLY A 210 -8.99 41.49 13.89
N ASP A 211 -10.04 40.70 13.81
CA ASP A 211 -10.13 39.45 14.58
C ASP A 211 -9.11 38.39 14.09
N VAL A 212 -8.58 37.62 15.03
CA VAL A 212 -7.73 36.46 14.73
C VAL A 212 -8.61 35.23 14.61
N ILE A 213 -8.52 34.57 13.46
CA ILE A 213 -9.27 33.35 13.19
C ILE A 213 -8.29 32.17 13.19
N ASN A 214 -8.48 31.24 14.11
CA ASN A 214 -7.68 30.02 14.18
C ASN A 214 -8.30 28.93 13.31
N TYR A 215 -7.53 28.42 12.36
CA TYR A 215 -7.91 27.26 11.53
C TYR A 215 -7.26 26.00 12.04
N GLU A 216 -8.00 24.91 11.98
CA GLU A 216 -7.50 23.56 12.23
C GLU A 216 -7.72 22.72 10.97
N VAL A 217 -6.64 22.12 10.48
CA VAL A 217 -6.70 21.19 9.36
C VAL A 217 -6.31 19.81 9.86
N LYS A 218 -7.23 18.86 9.73
CA LYS A 218 -7.03 17.46 10.13
C LYS A 218 -6.89 16.56 8.92
N SER A 219 -5.97 15.62 9.01
CA SER A 219 -5.80 14.53 8.07
C SER A 219 -5.47 13.24 8.83
N ALA A 220 -5.38 12.13 8.13
CA ALA A 220 -4.96 10.87 8.71
C ALA A 220 -3.57 10.49 8.21
N VAL A 221 -2.74 9.89 9.06
CA VAL A 221 -1.52 9.22 8.62
C VAL A 221 -1.94 7.98 7.85
N PRO A 222 -1.64 7.87 6.54
CA PRO A 222 -2.01 6.72 5.75
C PRO A 222 -1.20 5.48 6.13
N ASP A 223 -1.65 4.31 5.67
CA ASP A 223 -0.82 3.11 5.71
C ASP A 223 0.33 3.23 4.69
N MET A 224 1.51 3.53 5.18
CA MET A 224 2.72 3.70 4.37
C MET A 224 3.55 2.41 4.25
N THR A 225 3.00 1.26 4.61
CA THR A 225 3.72 0.00 4.55
C THR A 225 4.12 -0.35 3.12
N GLY A 226 5.40 -0.59 2.94
CA GLY A 226 5.98 -0.89 1.62
C GLY A 226 6.52 0.31 0.86
N TYR A 227 6.32 1.52 1.35
CA TYR A 227 6.98 2.70 0.79
C TYR A 227 8.41 2.83 1.34
N THR A 228 9.31 3.33 0.52
CA THR A 228 10.66 3.74 0.94
C THR A 228 10.74 5.23 1.21
N LYS A 229 9.80 6.00 0.63
CA LYS A 229 9.63 7.44 0.81
C LYS A 229 8.14 7.75 0.77
N TYR A 230 7.72 8.75 1.50
CA TYR A 230 6.36 9.29 1.42
C TYR A 230 6.41 10.80 1.55
N PHE A 231 5.87 11.49 0.56
CA PHE A 231 5.75 12.95 0.58
C PHE A 231 4.35 13.30 1.05
N PHE A 232 4.26 14.00 2.17
CA PHE A 232 3.00 14.54 2.66
C PHE A 232 3.03 16.06 2.52
N VAL A 233 2.17 16.55 1.64
CA VAL A 233 2.05 17.97 1.35
C VAL A 233 0.60 18.37 1.60
N LEU A 234 0.39 19.39 2.42
CA LEU A 234 -0.89 19.99 2.65
C LEU A 234 -0.92 21.34 1.94
N ASN A 235 -1.86 21.50 1.01
CA ASN A 235 -2.10 22.76 0.33
C ASN A 235 -3.38 23.39 0.86
N ASP A 236 -3.30 24.67 1.22
CA ASP A 236 -4.44 25.47 1.66
C ASP A 236 -4.54 26.76 0.86
N THR A 237 -5.74 27.30 0.80
CA THR A 237 -6.02 28.58 0.12
C THR A 237 -6.86 29.45 1.02
N MET A 238 -6.37 30.65 1.28
CA MET A 238 -7.09 31.68 2.02
C MET A 238 -7.68 32.69 1.03
N SER A 239 -8.94 33.02 1.24
CA SER A 239 -9.63 34.01 0.44
C SER A 239 -9.13 35.44 0.73
N LYS A 240 -9.39 36.34 -0.21
CA LYS A 240 -9.15 37.77 -0.05
C LYS A 240 -9.75 38.30 1.26
N GLY A 241 -9.00 39.14 1.92
CA GLY A 241 -9.41 39.78 3.19
C GLY A 241 -8.85 39.09 4.43
N LEU A 242 -8.20 37.95 4.28
CA LEU A 242 -7.45 37.27 5.35
C LEU A 242 -5.95 37.53 5.19
N THR A 243 -5.27 37.71 6.32
CA THR A 243 -3.80 37.80 6.39
C THR A 243 -3.26 36.57 7.06
N PHE A 244 -2.30 35.90 6.42
CA PHE A 244 -1.66 34.73 7.00
C PHE A 244 -0.58 35.15 8.01
N ASN A 245 -0.71 34.70 9.25
CA ASN A 245 0.22 35.03 10.32
C ASN A 245 1.51 34.22 10.31
N ASN A 246 1.57 33.16 9.48
CA ASN A 246 2.69 32.22 9.40
C ASN A 246 3.06 31.58 10.76
N ASP A 247 2.06 31.25 11.53
CA ASP A 247 2.16 30.68 12.89
C ASP A 247 1.70 29.22 12.92
N VAL A 248 2.01 28.47 11.86
CA VAL A 248 1.63 27.07 11.71
C VAL A 248 2.30 26.19 12.76
N ALA A 249 1.49 25.38 13.44
CA ALA A 249 1.94 24.27 14.27
C ALA A 249 1.44 22.93 13.68
N VAL A 250 2.31 21.94 13.57
CA VAL A 250 1.98 20.62 13.07
C VAL A 250 2.06 19.60 14.20
N THR A 251 1.01 18.79 14.36
CA THR A 251 0.95 17.73 15.37
C THR A 251 0.63 16.40 14.69
N ILE A 252 1.33 15.33 15.05
CA ILE A 252 1.04 13.95 14.61
C ILE A 252 0.79 13.09 15.84
N GLY A 253 -0.41 12.52 15.95
CA GLY A 253 -0.90 11.92 17.19
C GLY A 253 -0.91 12.97 18.30
N ASP A 254 -0.25 12.69 19.42
CA ASP A 254 -0.13 13.61 20.57
C ASP A 254 1.17 14.42 20.55
N THR A 255 1.97 14.33 19.47
CA THR A 255 3.30 14.96 19.39
C THR A 255 3.28 16.17 18.47
N THR A 256 3.58 17.34 18.99
CA THR A 256 3.85 18.55 18.19
C THR A 256 5.25 18.44 17.58
N LEU A 257 5.36 18.64 16.28
CA LEU A 257 6.62 18.57 15.55
C LEU A 257 7.45 19.84 15.77
N ASP A 258 8.75 19.66 15.91
CA ASP A 258 9.70 20.78 15.88
C ASP A 258 9.70 21.46 14.51
N ALA A 259 10.02 22.76 14.47
CA ALA A 259 9.98 23.57 13.25
C ALA A 259 10.93 23.11 12.14
N ASP A 260 11.94 22.31 12.47
CA ASP A 260 12.86 21.69 11.49
C ASP A 260 12.26 20.46 10.76
N LYS A 261 11.15 19.90 11.26
CA LYS A 261 10.48 18.72 10.72
C LYS A 261 9.49 19.02 9.59
N TYR A 262 9.16 20.29 9.37
CA TYR A 262 8.30 20.69 8.27
C TYR A 262 8.77 22.02 7.67
N THR A 263 8.21 22.37 6.52
CA THR A 263 8.40 23.69 5.90
C THR A 263 7.03 24.29 5.60
N VAL A 264 6.94 25.59 5.73
CA VAL A 264 5.76 26.38 5.34
C VAL A 264 6.19 27.35 4.26
N ALA A 265 5.58 27.25 3.09
CA ALA A 265 5.73 28.23 2.02
C ALA A 265 4.36 28.87 1.75
N TYR A 266 4.32 30.15 1.47
CA TYR A 266 3.08 30.84 1.11
C TYR A 266 3.33 31.95 0.09
N ASN A 267 2.31 32.22 -0.70
CA ASN A 267 2.32 33.29 -1.67
C ASN A 267 0.97 33.99 -1.72
N THR A 268 0.97 35.31 -1.65
CA THR A 268 -0.24 36.13 -1.85
C THR A 268 -0.22 36.73 -3.23
N ASP A 269 -1.18 36.36 -4.06
CA ASP A 269 -1.38 36.98 -5.36
C ASP A 269 -1.91 38.41 -5.17
N THR A 270 -1.13 39.39 -5.58
CA THR A 270 -1.46 40.82 -5.42
C THR A 270 -2.64 41.25 -6.27
N ALA A 271 -2.96 40.55 -7.35
CA ALA A 271 -4.09 40.88 -8.24
C ALA A 271 -5.43 40.40 -7.65
N THR A 272 -5.44 39.21 -7.05
CA THR A 272 -6.65 38.60 -6.51
C THR A 272 -6.79 38.75 -4.99
N GLY A 273 -5.68 38.97 -4.27
CA GLY A 273 -5.62 38.99 -2.81
C GLY A 273 -5.75 37.59 -2.18
N ILE A 274 -5.66 36.53 -2.98
CA ILE A 274 -5.72 35.13 -2.52
C ILE A 274 -4.34 34.71 -2.03
N THR A 275 -4.27 34.06 -0.88
CA THR A 275 -3.03 33.48 -0.35
C THR A 275 -3.07 31.96 -0.48
N THR A 276 -2.08 31.39 -1.15
CA THR A 276 -1.83 29.93 -1.18
C THR A 276 -0.77 29.58 -0.15
N ILE A 277 -0.97 28.49 0.57
CA ILE A 277 -0.09 28.01 1.62
C ILE A 277 0.23 26.53 1.30
N GLU A 278 1.52 26.20 1.35
CA GLU A 278 2.00 24.83 1.20
C GLU A 278 2.75 24.42 2.46
N ILE A 279 2.38 23.32 3.07
CA ILE A 279 3.03 22.73 4.24
C ILE A 279 3.56 21.35 3.84
N VAL A 280 4.89 21.18 3.86
CA VAL A 280 5.56 19.92 3.55
C VAL A 280 6.10 19.33 4.83
N ILE A 281 5.66 18.11 5.19
CA ILE A 281 6.19 17.38 6.35
C ILE A 281 7.38 16.54 5.86
N LYS A 282 8.56 16.82 6.43
CA LYS A 282 9.80 16.13 6.05
C LYS A 282 9.81 14.71 6.59
N ASP A 283 10.38 13.81 5.80
CA ASP A 283 10.57 12.40 6.19
C ASP A 283 9.28 11.76 6.74
N PHE A 284 8.13 12.10 6.14
CA PHE A 284 6.80 11.67 6.60
C PHE A 284 6.68 10.15 6.74
N ILE A 285 7.47 9.39 5.99
CA ILE A 285 7.56 7.93 6.08
C ILE A 285 7.90 7.41 7.49
N ASN A 286 8.53 8.23 8.32
CA ASN A 286 8.92 7.85 9.68
C ASN A 286 7.77 7.96 10.71
N TYR A 287 6.64 8.55 10.31
CA TYR A 287 5.47 8.63 11.19
C TYR A 287 4.53 7.46 10.90
N THR A 288 4.18 6.74 11.94
CA THR A 288 3.25 5.61 11.89
C THR A 288 1.97 5.94 12.64
N LYS A 289 0.88 5.22 12.30
CA LYS A 289 -0.36 5.28 13.08
C LYS A 289 -0.13 4.79 14.49
#